data_f23da6c4cb0b8528dc56aaa57b569152
#
_entry.id   f23da6c4cb0b8528dc56aaa57b569152
#
_cell.length_a   1.000
_cell.length_b   1.000
_cell.length_c   1.000
_cell.angle_alpha   90.00
_cell.angle_beta   90.00
_cell.angle_gamma   90.00
#
_symmetry.space_group_name_H-M   'P 1'
#
loop_
_entity.id
_entity.type
_entity.pdbx_description
1 polymer ?
#
loop_
_entity_poly.entity_id
_entity_poly.type
_entity_poly.pdbx_seq_one_letter_code
_entity_poly.pdbx_strand_id
1 'polypeptide(L)'
;PAARNFRAEQDIFSQEYCRISRKNDAAQREKARRPGALTVFGYALGVAMDLYPLWNSLRIAGISTVIIFFLGMFAAYFIAKTPRLVKGVLDVILTLPLVLPPTVVGYLLLRVLGPKRPIGMWFLETFGLKLTMTWWSAIFATAVVIFPLMYRTARGAFEAFDETLAWSAKSIGLSNHYIFWRIRLPACRQGILAGTVLAFARALGEFGATSMIAGYTPGRTATISTTVYQLWRTNDDAQAFLWVLVNLAISFVVLLAMNMLEKREGQHARGGR
;
A
#
# COMPACT_ATOMS: atom_id res chain seq x y z
N PRO A 1 38.59 3.29 -21.63
CA PRO A 1 38.66 2.93 -20.18
C PRO A 1 37.27 2.79 -19.54
N ALA A 2 36.35 3.71 -19.82
CA ALA A 2 34.99 3.68 -19.19
C ALA A 2 34.16 2.43 -19.57
N ALA A 3 34.23 1.94 -20.79
CA ALA A 3 33.49 0.77 -21.24
C ALA A 3 34.01 -0.57 -20.65
N ARG A 4 35.28 -0.63 -20.27
CA ARG A 4 35.87 -1.79 -19.58
C ARG A 4 35.45 -1.84 -18.13
N ASN A 5 35.39 -0.71 -17.44
CA ASN A 5 34.90 -0.65 -16.06
C ASN A 5 33.41 -1.01 -15.96
N PHE A 6 32.60 -0.61 -16.94
CA PHE A 6 31.18 -0.92 -16.98
C PHE A 6 30.89 -2.42 -17.15
N ARG A 7 31.66 -3.13 -17.99
CA ARG A 7 31.58 -4.60 -18.14
C ARG A 7 32.02 -5.33 -16.87
N ALA A 8 33.13 -4.91 -16.26
CA ALA A 8 33.60 -5.51 -15.00
C ALA A 8 32.59 -5.33 -13.86
N GLU A 9 31.90 -4.19 -13.77
CA GLU A 9 30.82 -3.98 -12.80
C GLU A 9 29.57 -4.85 -13.09
N GLN A 10 29.24 -5.08 -14.37
CA GLN A 10 28.15 -5.99 -14.75
C GLN A 10 28.47 -7.44 -14.43
N ASP A 11 29.73 -7.88 -14.63
CA ASP A 11 30.15 -9.24 -14.32
C ASP A 11 30.18 -9.49 -12.81
N ILE A 12 30.64 -8.54 -12.01
CA ILE A 12 30.60 -8.61 -10.53
C ILE A 12 29.14 -8.66 -10.05
N PHE A 13 28.26 -7.83 -10.61
CA PHE A 13 26.85 -7.82 -10.25
C PHE A 13 26.15 -9.13 -10.64
N SER A 14 26.47 -9.69 -11.79
CA SER A 14 25.97 -10.99 -12.28
C SER A 14 26.44 -12.15 -11.39
N GLN A 15 27.70 -12.16 -10.97
CA GLN A 15 28.25 -13.19 -10.08
C GLN A 15 27.65 -13.09 -8.66
N GLU A 16 27.48 -11.88 -8.15
CA GLU A 16 26.88 -11.66 -6.83
C GLU A 16 25.39 -12.02 -6.82
N TYR A 17 24.68 -11.69 -7.89
CA TYR A 17 23.28 -12.12 -8.09
C TYR A 17 23.14 -13.65 -8.16
N CYS A 18 24.02 -14.32 -8.90
CA CYS A 18 24.07 -15.80 -8.97
C CYS A 18 24.41 -16.46 -7.62
N ARG A 19 25.26 -15.82 -6.82
CA ARG A 19 25.64 -16.28 -5.48
C ARG A 19 24.50 -16.14 -4.49
N ILE A 20 23.77 -15.01 -4.56
CA ILE A 20 22.59 -14.74 -3.73
C ILE A 20 21.44 -15.67 -4.12
N SER A 21 21.22 -15.90 -5.42
CA SER A 21 20.21 -16.84 -5.92
C SER A 21 20.48 -18.28 -5.41
N ARG A 22 21.71 -18.78 -5.51
CA ARG A 22 22.08 -20.12 -4.99
C ARG A 22 21.92 -20.25 -3.47
N LYS A 23 22.25 -19.20 -2.70
CA LYS A 23 22.01 -19.21 -1.25
C LYS A 23 20.53 -19.20 -0.91
N ASN A 24 19.72 -18.48 -1.69
CA ASN A 24 18.27 -18.45 -1.50
C ASN A 24 17.62 -19.81 -1.85
N ASP A 25 18.10 -20.47 -2.92
CA ASP A 25 17.62 -21.80 -3.30
C ASP A 25 17.95 -22.86 -2.24
N ALA A 26 19.14 -22.77 -1.63
CA ALA A 26 19.52 -23.67 -0.52
C ALA A 26 18.66 -23.40 0.72
N ALA A 27 18.42 -22.14 1.08
CA ALA A 27 17.55 -21.77 2.20
C ALA A 27 16.07 -22.14 1.98
N GLN A 28 15.60 -22.09 0.72
CA GLN A 28 14.25 -22.58 0.35
C GLN A 28 14.11 -24.09 0.47
N ARG A 29 15.14 -24.85 0.07
CA ARG A 29 15.17 -26.32 0.24
C ARG A 29 15.19 -26.73 1.71
N GLU A 30 15.81 -25.93 2.57
CA GLU A 30 15.84 -26.17 4.02
C GLU A 30 14.51 -25.79 4.70
N LYS A 31 13.84 -24.70 4.26
CA LYS A 31 12.49 -24.33 4.71
C LYS A 31 11.39 -25.30 4.24
N ALA A 32 11.54 -25.90 3.06
CA ALA A 32 10.63 -26.93 2.56
C ALA A 32 10.67 -28.22 3.40
N ARG A 33 11.68 -28.41 4.23
CA ARG A 33 11.80 -29.57 5.16
C ARG A 33 11.04 -29.41 6.48
N ARG A 34 10.51 -28.22 6.79
CA ARG A 34 9.67 -27.97 8.00
C ARG A 34 8.31 -27.39 7.58
N PRO A 35 7.31 -28.20 7.26
CA PRO A 35 5.98 -27.69 6.92
C PRO A 35 5.35 -27.05 8.16
N GLY A 36 5.06 -25.75 8.10
CA GLY A 36 4.22 -25.08 9.09
C GLY A 36 2.76 -25.53 8.97
N ALA A 37 1.94 -25.34 10.00
CA ALA A 37 0.54 -25.76 10.06
C ALA A 37 -0.32 -25.27 8.85
N LEU A 38 0.05 -24.16 8.22
CA LEU A 38 -0.61 -23.61 7.01
C LEU A 38 -0.21 -24.35 5.71
N THR A 39 0.94 -25.01 5.68
CA THR A 39 1.37 -25.88 4.56
C THR A 39 0.55 -27.18 4.55
N VAL A 40 0.07 -27.63 5.69
CA VAL A 40 -0.79 -28.83 5.80
C VAL A 40 -2.13 -28.62 5.09
N PHE A 41 -2.68 -27.40 5.12
CA PHE A 41 -3.91 -27.05 4.41
C PHE A 41 -3.71 -27.02 2.87
N GLY A 42 -2.54 -26.60 2.40
CA GLY A 42 -2.15 -26.65 0.98
C GLY A 42 -1.98 -28.09 0.48
N TYR A 43 -1.42 -28.98 1.30
CA TYR A 43 -1.31 -30.41 0.97
C TYR A 43 -2.67 -31.12 0.86
N ALA A 44 -3.67 -30.67 1.62
CA ALA A 44 -5.04 -31.21 1.53
C ALA A 44 -5.73 -30.87 0.19
N LEU A 45 -5.28 -29.82 -0.50
CA LEU A 45 -5.73 -29.42 -1.84
C LEU A 45 -4.85 -29.97 -2.98
N GLY A 46 -3.84 -30.78 -2.66
CA GLY A 46 -2.93 -31.40 -3.66
C GLY A 46 -1.96 -30.43 -4.34
N VAL A 47 -1.89 -29.17 -3.88
CA VAL A 47 -1.01 -28.13 -4.43
C VAL A 47 -0.19 -27.53 -3.29
N ALA A 48 1.12 -27.68 -3.33
CA ALA A 48 2.03 -27.06 -2.38
C ALA A 48 2.12 -25.53 -2.65
N MET A 49 1.12 -24.77 -2.23
CA MET A 49 1.13 -23.32 -2.34
C MET A 49 1.89 -22.70 -1.15
N ASP A 50 2.91 -21.90 -1.47
CA ASP A 50 3.54 -21.05 -0.46
C ASP A 50 2.60 -19.86 -0.15
N LEU A 51 1.95 -19.87 1.02
CA LEU A 51 1.01 -18.82 1.42
C LEU A 51 1.67 -17.50 1.82
N TYR A 52 3.00 -17.42 1.73
CA TYR A 52 3.72 -16.18 2.04
C TYR A 52 3.24 -14.96 1.23
N PRO A 53 3.01 -15.04 -0.10
CA PRO A 53 2.53 -13.90 -0.89
C PRO A 53 1.18 -13.36 -0.42
N LEU A 54 0.28 -14.24 0.02
CA LEU A 54 -1.01 -13.87 0.60
C LEU A 54 -0.84 -13.05 1.88
N TRP A 55 -0.08 -13.62 2.84
CA TRP A 55 0.18 -12.97 4.11
C TRP A 55 0.89 -11.62 3.94
N ASN A 56 1.89 -11.59 3.05
CA ASN A 56 2.63 -10.37 2.78
C ASN A 56 1.77 -9.29 2.12
N SER A 57 0.88 -9.65 1.18
CA SER A 57 -0.06 -8.69 0.57
C SER A 57 -1.02 -8.09 1.59
N LEU A 58 -1.61 -8.90 2.46
CA LEU A 58 -2.51 -8.44 3.52
C LEU A 58 -1.79 -7.53 4.51
N ARG A 59 -0.57 -7.90 4.89
CA ARG A 59 0.27 -7.12 5.79
C ARG A 59 0.65 -5.77 5.19
N ILE A 60 1.11 -5.73 3.95
CA ILE A 60 1.46 -4.50 3.23
C ILE A 60 0.21 -3.61 3.09
N ALA A 61 -0.90 -4.16 2.60
CA ALA A 61 -2.14 -3.41 2.43
C ALA A 61 -2.65 -2.86 3.76
N GLY A 62 -2.67 -3.68 4.81
CA GLY A 62 -3.12 -3.26 6.14
C GLY A 62 -2.27 -2.13 6.73
N ILE A 63 -0.96 -2.31 6.76
CA ILE A 63 -0.04 -1.30 7.34
C ILE A 63 -0.08 0.00 6.52
N SER A 64 -0.03 -0.09 5.18
CA SER A 64 -0.12 1.08 4.31
C SER A 64 -1.44 1.84 4.53
N THR A 65 -2.56 1.12 4.64
CA THR A 65 -3.87 1.74 4.87
C THR A 65 -3.93 2.44 6.22
N VAL A 66 -3.40 1.84 7.29
CA VAL A 66 -3.35 2.49 8.61
C VAL A 66 -2.51 3.77 8.57
N ILE A 67 -1.36 3.74 7.92
CA ILE A 67 -0.51 4.93 7.76
C ILE A 67 -1.27 6.02 7.00
N ILE A 68 -1.91 5.66 5.88
CA ILE A 68 -2.59 6.61 5.01
C ILE A 68 -3.91 7.10 5.62
N PHE A 69 -4.58 6.30 6.45
CA PHE A 69 -5.73 6.74 7.22
C PHE A 69 -5.40 8.02 8.01
N PHE A 70 -4.33 8.00 8.80
CA PHE A 70 -3.94 9.17 9.57
C PHE A 70 -3.41 10.30 8.70
N LEU A 71 -2.44 10.01 7.81
CA LEU A 71 -1.83 11.03 6.95
C LEU A 71 -2.85 11.67 6.01
N GLY A 72 -3.68 10.87 5.34
CA GLY A 72 -4.70 11.36 4.41
C GLY A 72 -5.81 12.15 5.09
N MET A 73 -6.28 11.67 6.25
CA MET A 73 -7.28 12.37 7.06
C MET A 73 -6.77 13.72 7.55
N PHE A 74 -5.55 13.79 8.13
CA PHE A 74 -4.98 15.04 8.59
C PHE A 74 -4.68 16.00 7.43
N ALA A 75 -4.10 15.50 6.34
CA ALA A 75 -3.87 16.32 5.15
C ALA A 75 -5.20 16.89 4.62
N ALA A 76 -6.24 16.08 4.52
CA ALA A 76 -7.56 16.51 4.09
C ALA A 76 -8.15 17.61 4.98
N TYR A 77 -8.05 17.45 6.30
CA TYR A 77 -8.55 18.42 7.25
C TYR A 77 -7.84 19.77 7.17
N PHE A 78 -6.51 19.77 7.08
CA PHE A 78 -5.75 21.03 7.00
C PHE A 78 -5.96 21.72 5.66
N ILE A 79 -5.94 20.97 4.55
CA ILE A 79 -6.08 21.52 3.20
C ILE A 79 -7.52 22.01 2.96
N ALA A 80 -8.54 21.39 3.53
CA ALA A 80 -9.91 21.88 3.45
C ALA A 80 -10.05 23.34 3.96
N LYS A 81 -9.20 23.75 4.89
CA LYS A 81 -9.19 25.09 5.50
C LYS A 81 -8.31 26.11 4.80
N THR A 82 -7.51 25.71 3.81
CA THR A 82 -6.59 26.62 3.11
C THR A 82 -7.32 27.48 2.08
N PRO A 83 -6.77 28.67 1.72
CA PRO A 83 -7.31 29.52 0.66
C PRO A 83 -7.40 28.78 -0.68
N ARG A 84 -8.40 29.14 -1.50
CA ARG A 84 -8.74 28.43 -2.75
C ARG A 84 -7.54 28.20 -3.68
N LEU A 85 -6.65 29.17 -3.82
CA LEU A 85 -5.51 29.09 -4.75
C LEU A 85 -4.49 28.05 -4.28
N VAL A 86 -4.07 28.14 -3.00
CA VAL A 86 -3.13 27.19 -2.38
C VAL A 86 -3.70 25.78 -2.35
N LYS A 87 -4.99 25.67 -2.01
CA LYS A 87 -5.74 24.43 -2.02
C LYS A 87 -5.68 23.75 -3.40
N GLY A 88 -5.97 24.51 -4.48
CA GLY A 88 -5.93 23.95 -5.85
C GLY A 88 -4.56 23.38 -6.22
N VAL A 89 -3.48 24.09 -5.90
CA VAL A 89 -2.11 23.61 -6.18
C VAL A 89 -1.77 22.38 -5.36
N LEU A 90 -2.05 22.39 -4.05
CA LEU A 90 -1.81 21.23 -3.18
C LEU A 90 -2.61 20.00 -3.63
N ASP A 91 -3.86 20.20 -4.06
CA ASP A 91 -4.69 19.13 -4.60
C ASP A 91 -4.07 18.45 -5.81
N VAL A 92 -3.58 19.23 -6.76
CA VAL A 92 -2.90 18.70 -7.94
C VAL A 92 -1.69 17.88 -7.53
N ILE A 93 -0.84 18.42 -6.65
CA ILE A 93 0.39 17.73 -6.21
C ILE A 93 0.05 16.42 -5.48
N LEU A 94 -0.88 16.46 -4.53
CA LEU A 94 -1.23 15.30 -3.72
C LEU A 94 -2.04 14.23 -4.48
N THR A 95 -2.74 14.62 -5.54
CA THR A 95 -3.50 13.69 -6.37
C THR A 95 -2.73 13.23 -7.61
N LEU A 96 -1.58 13.81 -7.89
CA LEU A 96 -0.74 13.42 -9.03
C LEU A 96 -0.46 11.90 -9.11
N PRO A 97 -0.13 11.20 -8.01
CA PRO A 97 0.10 9.74 -8.05
C PRO A 97 -1.10 8.92 -8.53
N LEU A 98 -2.32 9.46 -8.44
CA LEU A 98 -3.54 8.77 -8.92
C LEU A 98 -3.64 8.76 -10.45
N VAL A 99 -3.14 9.81 -11.10
CA VAL A 99 -3.19 9.97 -12.55
C VAL A 99 -2.02 9.26 -13.23
N LEU A 100 -0.87 9.21 -12.55
CA LEU A 100 0.32 8.55 -13.07
C LEU A 100 0.15 7.02 -13.03
N PRO A 101 0.63 6.29 -14.06
CA PRO A 101 0.74 4.85 -13.98
C PRO A 101 1.55 4.43 -12.73
N PRO A 102 1.10 3.43 -11.97
CA PRO A 102 1.80 3.01 -10.73
C PRO A 102 3.27 2.65 -10.94
N THR A 103 3.63 2.11 -12.10
CA THR A 103 5.02 1.82 -12.48
C THR A 103 5.87 3.09 -12.59
N VAL A 104 5.29 4.19 -13.09
CA VAL A 104 5.96 5.49 -13.16
C VAL A 104 6.20 6.03 -11.75
N VAL A 105 5.19 5.94 -10.88
CA VAL A 105 5.35 6.32 -9.46
C VAL A 105 6.45 5.50 -8.80
N GLY A 106 6.46 4.17 -9.00
CA GLY A 106 7.51 3.28 -8.49
C GLY A 106 8.90 3.63 -9.01
N TYR A 107 9.02 3.96 -10.30
CA TYR A 107 10.28 4.42 -10.89
C TYR A 107 10.78 5.74 -10.27
N LEU A 108 9.88 6.72 -10.09
CA LEU A 108 10.23 7.99 -9.44
C LEU A 108 10.70 7.77 -8.00
N LEU A 109 10.02 6.91 -7.25
CA LEU A 109 10.43 6.52 -5.91
C LEU A 109 11.81 5.83 -5.91
N LEU A 110 12.05 4.92 -6.84
CA LEU A 110 13.35 4.26 -7.00
C LEU A 110 14.45 5.29 -7.37
N ARG A 111 14.12 6.29 -8.18
CA ARG A 111 15.04 7.36 -8.58
C ARG A 111 15.43 8.26 -7.39
N VAL A 112 14.55 8.41 -6.41
CA VAL A 112 14.77 9.24 -5.21
C VAL A 112 15.40 8.42 -4.08
N LEU A 113 14.88 7.20 -3.81
CA LEU A 113 15.24 6.38 -2.66
C LEU A 113 16.26 5.29 -2.97
N GLY A 114 16.70 5.19 -4.22
CA GLY A 114 17.67 4.17 -4.65
C GLY A 114 18.98 4.23 -3.86
N PRO A 115 19.68 3.09 -3.68
CA PRO A 115 20.86 2.99 -2.83
C PRO A 115 22.07 3.80 -3.33
N LYS A 116 22.06 4.17 -4.62
CA LYS A 116 23.08 5.05 -5.24
C LYS A 116 22.61 6.51 -5.33
N ARG A 117 21.54 6.90 -4.67
CA ARG A 117 21.01 8.27 -4.66
C ARG A 117 21.24 8.95 -3.33
N PRO A 118 21.34 10.30 -3.29
CA PRO A 118 21.71 11.03 -2.08
C PRO A 118 20.87 10.65 -0.86
N ILE A 119 19.54 10.57 -1.02
CA ILE A 119 18.63 10.20 0.06
C ILE A 119 18.82 8.74 0.47
N GLY A 120 18.89 7.82 -0.49
CA GLY A 120 19.10 6.39 -0.20
C GLY A 120 20.46 6.12 0.43
N MET A 121 21.52 6.79 0.00
CA MET A 121 22.86 6.71 0.60
C MET A 121 22.87 7.25 2.02
N TRP A 122 22.28 8.42 2.25
CA TRP A 122 22.19 9.00 3.59
C TRP A 122 21.49 8.07 4.59
N PHE A 123 20.36 7.47 4.19
CA PHE A 123 19.68 6.48 5.03
C PHE A 123 20.52 5.21 5.27
N LEU A 124 21.24 4.75 4.25
CA LEU A 124 22.10 3.57 4.37
C LEU A 124 23.29 3.83 5.29
N GLU A 125 23.94 4.99 5.19
CA GLU A 125 25.11 5.36 5.98
C GLU A 125 24.74 5.72 7.43
N THR A 126 23.62 6.42 7.64
CA THR A 126 23.20 6.88 8.97
C THR A 126 22.51 5.80 9.78
N PHE A 127 21.63 5.00 9.15
CA PHE A 127 20.78 4.03 9.85
C PHE A 127 21.06 2.56 9.45
N GLY A 128 21.95 2.32 8.49
CA GLY A 128 22.19 0.98 7.95
C GLY A 128 20.98 0.37 7.20
N LEU A 129 19.98 1.18 6.88
CA LEU A 129 18.71 0.73 6.32
C LEU A 129 18.68 0.92 4.80
N LYS A 130 18.47 -0.18 4.08
CA LYS A 130 18.17 -0.14 2.64
C LYS A 130 16.70 0.20 2.44
N LEU A 131 16.43 1.34 1.77
CA LEU A 131 15.06 1.80 1.48
C LEU A 131 14.43 1.12 0.26
N THR A 132 15.17 0.30 -0.48
CA THR A 132 14.70 -0.40 -1.67
C THR A 132 14.95 -1.89 -1.56
N MET A 133 14.23 -2.70 -2.36
CA MET A 133 14.31 -4.17 -2.35
C MET A 133 14.01 -4.79 -0.97
N THR A 134 13.11 -4.17 -0.22
CA THR A 134 12.67 -4.59 1.11
C THR A 134 11.16 -4.56 1.20
N TRP A 135 10.59 -5.28 2.15
CA TRP A 135 9.15 -5.24 2.37
C TRP A 135 8.64 -3.85 2.85
N TRP A 136 9.48 -3.08 3.53
CA TRP A 136 9.18 -1.69 3.89
C TRP A 136 9.01 -0.79 2.67
N SER A 137 9.83 -1.01 1.63
CA SER A 137 9.70 -0.25 0.40
C SER A 137 8.38 -0.52 -0.31
N ALA A 138 7.85 -1.75 -0.21
CA ALA A 138 6.53 -2.08 -0.72
C ALA A 138 5.42 -1.31 0.03
N ILE A 139 5.50 -1.22 1.37
CA ILE A 139 4.56 -0.41 2.18
C ILE A 139 4.59 1.04 1.74
N PHE A 140 5.79 1.62 1.61
CA PHE A 140 5.95 3.02 1.22
C PHE A 140 5.39 3.28 -0.19
N ALA A 141 5.72 2.42 -1.15
CA ALA A 141 5.19 2.55 -2.52
C ALA A 141 3.66 2.44 -2.57
N THR A 142 3.11 1.43 -1.89
CA THR A 142 1.66 1.25 -1.79
C THR A 142 1.00 2.46 -1.13
N ALA A 143 1.59 2.97 -0.04
CA ALA A 143 1.09 4.14 0.67
C ALA A 143 1.01 5.37 -0.25
N VAL A 144 2.06 5.65 -1.03
CA VAL A 144 2.06 6.78 -1.98
C VAL A 144 0.97 6.64 -3.05
N VAL A 145 0.75 5.43 -3.57
CA VAL A 145 -0.26 5.17 -4.60
C VAL A 145 -1.69 5.29 -4.06
N ILE A 146 -1.96 4.81 -2.85
CA ILE A 146 -3.31 4.84 -2.27
C ILE A 146 -3.64 6.14 -1.55
N PHE A 147 -2.63 6.98 -1.23
CA PHE A 147 -2.81 8.25 -0.51
C PHE A 147 -3.86 9.17 -1.16
N PRO A 148 -3.86 9.41 -2.48
CA PRO A 148 -4.83 10.29 -3.13
C PRO A 148 -6.27 9.85 -2.91
N LEU A 149 -6.54 8.54 -2.85
CA LEU A 149 -7.89 8.01 -2.66
C LEU A 149 -8.44 8.37 -1.28
N MET A 150 -7.64 8.10 -0.24
CA MET A 150 -8.01 8.46 1.14
C MET A 150 -8.13 9.96 1.31
N TYR A 151 -7.16 10.72 0.80
CA TYR A 151 -7.13 12.18 0.88
C TYR A 151 -8.39 12.80 0.25
N ARG A 152 -8.73 12.42 -0.99
CA ARG A 152 -9.88 13.02 -1.71
C ARG A 152 -11.22 12.69 -1.07
N THR A 153 -11.41 11.45 -0.63
CA THR A 153 -12.66 11.04 0.04
C THR A 153 -12.81 11.72 1.40
N ALA A 154 -11.76 11.74 2.22
CA ALA A 154 -11.76 12.43 3.50
C ALA A 154 -11.99 13.93 3.33
N ARG A 155 -11.35 14.56 2.32
CA ARG A 155 -11.54 15.99 2.02
C ARG A 155 -12.97 16.29 1.61
N GLY A 156 -13.57 15.49 0.72
CA GLY A 156 -14.97 15.65 0.34
C GLY A 156 -15.91 15.56 1.54
N ALA A 157 -15.64 14.64 2.48
CA ALA A 157 -16.41 14.53 3.71
C ALA A 157 -16.25 15.77 4.62
N PHE A 158 -15.03 16.32 4.75
CA PHE A 158 -14.81 17.54 5.54
C PHE A 158 -15.39 18.79 4.87
N GLU A 159 -15.43 18.87 3.56
CA GLU A 159 -16.04 19.99 2.82
C GLU A 159 -17.57 19.96 2.86
N ALA A 160 -18.15 18.76 2.94
CA ALA A 160 -19.59 18.59 3.11
C ALA A 160 -20.08 18.80 4.55
N PHE A 161 -19.15 19.00 5.51
CA PHE A 161 -19.49 19.24 6.91
C PHE A 161 -20.13 20.62 7.10
N ASP A 162 -21.26 20.67 7.82
CA ASP A 162 -21.92 21.92 8.16
C ASP A 162 -21.13 22.70 9.23
N GLU A 163 -20.49 23.78 8.81
CA GLU A 163 -19.68 24.66 9.69
C GLU A 163 -20.52 25.33 10.77
N THR A 164 -21.83 25.46 10.62
CA THR A 164 -22.71 26.05 11.66
C THR A 164 -22.66 25.25 12.96
N LEU A 165 -22.52 23.92 12.88
CA LEU A 165 -22.32 23.06 14.04
C LEU A 165 -21.01 23.39 14.79
N ALA A 166 -19.94 23.64 14.04
CA ALA A 166 -18.66 24.00 14.64
C ALA A 166 -18.70 25.40 15.28
N TRP A 167 -19.37 26.36 14.64
CA TRP A 167 -19.54 27.72 15.19
C TRP A 167 -20.41 27.73 16.43
N SER A 168 -21.52 27.01 16.43
CA SER A 168 -22.39 26.86 17.62
C SER A 168 -21.63 26.26 18.80
N ALA A 169 -20.84 25.18 18.54
CA ALA A 169 -20.00 24.58 19.57
C ALA A 169 -18.91 25.54 20.10
N LYS A 170 -18.39 26.41 19.24
CA LYS A 170 -17.39 27.39 19.60
C LYS A 170 -18.00 28.55 20.44
N SER A 171 -19.25 28.92 20.16
CA SER A 171 -19.98 29.95 20.91
C SER A 171 -20.25 29.57 22.37
N ILE A 172 -20.36 28.27 22.67
CA ILE A 172 -20.48 27.73 24.05
C ILE A 172 -19.11 27.42 24.69
N GLY A 173 -17.99 27.85 24.07
CA GLY A 173 -16.67 27.78 24.66
C GLY A 173 -15.89 26.47 24.42
N LEU A 174 -16.36 25.58 23.55
CA LEU A 174 -15.64 24.33 23.26
C LEU A 174 -14.36 24.59 22.46
N SER A 175 -13.27 23.90 22.84
CA SER A 175 -11.98 24.01 22.16
C SER A 175 -12.02 23.44 20.74
N ASN A 176 -11.17 23.94 19.85
CA ASN A 176 -11.06 23.42 18.47
C ASN A 176 -10.69 21.93 18.42
N HIS A 177 -9.90 21.45 19.38
CA HIS A 177 -9.55 20.03 19.52
C HIS A 177 -10.78 19.19 19.86
N TYR A 178 -11.60 19.63 20.83
CA TYR A 178 -12.84 18.96 21.19
C TYR A 178 -13.83 18.91 20.01
N ILE A 179 -14.00 20.06 19.31
CA ILE A 179 -14.86 20.18 18.13
C ILE A 179 -14.41 19.21 17.02
N PHE A 180 -13.11 19.08 16.79
CA PHE A 180 -12.59 18.16 15.79
C PHE A 180 -12.93 16.69 16.13
N TRP A 181 -12.58 16.22 17.33
CA TRP A 181 -12.71 14.82 17.70
C TRP A 181 -14.14 14.37 18.02
N ARG A 182 -14.96 15.28 18.61
CA ARG A 182 -16.30 14.93 19.09
C ARG A 182 -17.44 15.36 18.19
N ILE A 183 -17.23 16.28 17.28
CA ILE A 183 -18.27 16.82 16.40
C ILE A 183 -17.92 16.55 14.94
N ARG A 184 -16.81 17.09 14.44
CA ARG A 184 -16.45 17.04 13.02
C ARG A 184 -16.12 15.61 12.56
N LEU A 185 -15.23 14.93 13.26
CA LEU A 185 -14.78 13.59 12.88
C LEU A 185 -15.93 12.57 12.88
N PRO A 186 -16.80 12.50 13.92
CA PRO A 186 -17.96 11.62 13.87
C PRO A 186 -18.97 11.97 12.78
N ALA A 187 -19.18 13.25 12.48
CA ALA A 187 -20.06 13.70 11.40
C ALA A 187 -19.53 13.27 10.00
N CYS A 188 -18.21 13.28 9.83
CA CYS A 188 -17.54 12.93 8.57
C CYS A 188 -17.17 11.43 8.46
N ARG A 189 -17.51 10.60 9.46
CA ARG A 189 -17.04 9.21 9.57
C ARG A 189 -17.34 8.35 8.33
N GLN A 190 -18.51 8.51 7.72
CA GLN A 190 -18.90 7.72 6.56
C GLN A 190 -17.96 7.90 5.38
N GLY A 191 -17.64 9.15 5.02
CA GLY A 191 -16.70 9.43 3.93
C GLY A 191 -15.26 9.01 4.27
N ILE A 192 -14.85 9.13 5.55
CA ILE A 192 -13.53 8.68 5.99
C ILE A 192 -13.42 7.16 5.94
N LEU A 193 -14.43 6.43 6.40
CA LEU A 193 -14.46 4.96 6.33
C LEU A 193 -14.52 4.48 4.88
N ALA A 194 -15.38 5.06 4.04
CA ALA A 194 -15.43 4.74 2.62
C ALA A 194 -14.06 4.93 1.94
N GLY A 195 -13.38 6.04 2.23
CA GLY A 195 -12.02 6.28 1.75
C GLY A 195 -11.00 5.26 2.23
N THR A 196 -11.09 4.86 3.49
CA THR A 196 -10.20 3.86 4.09
C THR A 196 -10.35 2.51 3.41
N VAL A 197 -11.57 2.07 3.20
CA VAL A 197 -11.86 0.78 2.60
C VAL A 197 -11.49 0.77 1.11
N LEU A 198 -11.75 1.85 0.39
CA LEU A 198 -11.33 2.02 -0.99
C LEU A 198 -9.80 2.00 -1.12
N ALA A 199 -9.08 2.66 -0.21
CA ALA A 199 -7.63 2.63 -0.14
C ALA A 199 -7.10 1.22 0.13
N PHE A 200 -7.70 0.48 1.06
CA PHE A 200 -7.33 -0.91 1.35
C PHE A 200 -7.56 -1.84 0.17
N ALA A 201 -8.73 -1.77 -0.47
CA ALA A 201 -9.03 -2.57 -1.66
C ALA A 201 -8.03 -2.29 -2.80
N ARG A 202 -7.67 -1.01 -3.01
CA ARG A 202 -6.66 -0.61 -4.01
C ARG A 202 -5.27 -1.10 -3.63
N ALA A 203 -4.94 -1.12 -2.34
CA ALA A 203 -3.64 -1.58 -1.83
C ALA A 203 -3.41 -3.08 -2.08
N LEU A 204 -4.44 -3.92 -1.94
CA LEU A 204 -4.36 -5.36 -2.20
C LEU A 204 -3.97 -5.69 -3.65
N GLY A 205 -4.43 -4.90 -4.61
CA GLY A 205 -4.14 -5.07 -6.03
C GLY A 205 -2.90 -4.31 -6.51
N GLU A 206 -2.10 -3.71 -5.61
CA GLU A 206 -0.93 -2.94 -6.05
C GLU A 206 0.19 -3.85 -6.57
N PHE A 207 0.59 -3.57 -7.81
CA PHE A 207 1.65 -4.29 -8.52
C PHE A 207 2.75 -3.35 -9.01
N GLY A 208 2.37 -2.29 -9.72
CA GLY A 208 3.29 -1.50 -10.52
C GLY A 208 4.38 -0.80 -9.71
N ALA A 209 4.00 -0.07 -8.67
CA ALA A 209 4.96 0.64 -7.82
C ALA A 209 5.74 -0.35 -6.95
N THR A 210 5.07 -1.39 -6.43
CA THR A 210 5.70 -2.40 -5.59
C THR A 210 6.76 -3.20 -6.37
N SER A 211 6.46 -3.62 -7.60
CA SER A 211 7.41 -4.37 -8.43
C SER A 211 8.67 -3.56 -8.77
N MET A 212 8.53 -2.25 -8.95
CA MET A 212 9.65 -1.36 -9.27
C MET A 212 10.58 -1.11 -8.08
N ILE A 213 10.04 -0.89 -6.87
CA ILE A 213 10.86 -0.48 -5.72
C ILE A 213 11.24 -1.64 -4.79
N ALA A 214 10.35 -2.62 -4.60
CA ALA A 214 10.58 -3.77 -3.74
C ALA A 214 11.04 -5.01 -4.50
N GLY A 215 10.76 -5.08 -5.80
CA GLY A 215 11.07 -6.24 -6.64
C GLY A 215 10.28 -7.49 -6.24
N TYR A 216 10.69 -8.63 -6.78
CA TYR A 216 10.16 -9.94 -6.42
C TYR A 216 11.24 -10.80 -5.80
N THR A 217 11.10 -11.09 -4.53
CA THR A 217 11.95 -12.06 -3.81
C THR A 217 11.05 -13.00 -3.01
N PRO A 218 11.02 -14.31 -3.35
CA PRO A 218 10.24 -15.29 -2.61
C PRO A 218 10.56 -15.26 -1.11
N GLY A 219 9.55 -15.35 -0.26
CA GLY A 219 9.70 -15.32 1.18
C GLY A 219 10.15 -13.99 1.80
N ARG A 220 10.26 -12.89 1.01
CA ARG A 220 10.69 -11.55 1.50
C ARG A 220 9.80 -10.42 1.00
N THR A 221 9.68 -10.24 -0.32
CA THR A 221 8.93 -9.13 -0.93
C THR A 221 7.80 -9.58 -1.84
N ALA A 222 7.68 -10.89 -2.10
CA ALA A 222 6.63 -11.45 -2.95
C ALA A 222 5.24 -11.07 -2.42
N THR A 223 4.41 -10.50 -3.29
CA THR A 223 2.97 -10.24 -3.08
C THR A 223 2.15 -11.10 -4.04
N ILE A 224 0.85 -11.20 -3.86
CA ILE A 224 -0.03 -11.96 -4.77
C ILE A 224 0.17 -11.48 -6.21
N SER A 225 0.07 -10.18 -6.45
CA SER A 225 0.17 -9.60 -7.80
C SER A 225 1.53 -9.83 -8.45
N THR A 226 2.64 -9.70 -7.69
CA THR A 226 3.98 -9.96 -8.20
C THR A 226 4.23 -11.46 -8.41
N THR A 227 3.60 -12.34 -7.60
CA THR A 227 3.69 -13.79 -7.75
C THR A 227 2.97 -14.26 -9.00
N VAL A 228 1.74 -13.79 -9.26
CA VAL A 228 1.00 -14.07 -10.49
C VAL A 228 1.83 -13.71 -11.72
N TYR A 229 2.39 -12.49 -11.73
CA TYR A 229 3.23 -12.04 -12.84
C TYR A 229 4.48 -12.90 -13.04
N GLN A 230 5.15 -13.30 -11.95
CA GLN A 230 6.36 -14.14 -12.03
C GLN A 230 6.04 -15.55 -12.50
N LEU A 231 4.97 -16.17 -12.01
CA LEU A 231 4.52 -17.50 -12.44
C LEU A 231 4.16 -17.51 -13.93
N TRP A 232 3.44 -16.47 -14.39
CA TRP A 232 3.16 -16.30 -15.82
C TRP A 232 4.45 -16.18 -16.64
N ARG A 233 5.44 -15.41 -16.21
CA ARG A 233 6.73 -15.27 -16.88
C ARG A 233 7.53 -16.58 -16.94
N THR A 234 7.37 -17.45 -15.96
CA THR A 234 8.03 -18.77 -15.90
C THR A 234 7.23 -19.88 -16.56
N ASN A 235 6.13 -19.53 -17.24
CA ASN A 235 5.26 -20.46 -17.96
C ASN A 235 4.54 -21.47 -17.06
N ASP A 236 4.32 -21.13 -15.79
CA ASP A 236 3.52 -21.92 -14.84
C ASP A 236 2.10 -21.33 -14.72
N ASP A 237 1.34 -21.45 -15.81
CA ASP A 237 0.00 -20.87 -15.92
C ASP A 237 -0.99 -21.49 -14.93
N ALA A 238 -0.82 -22.77 -14.59
CA ALA A 238 -1.72 -23.43 -13.65
C ALA A 238 -1.64 -22.82 -12.24
N GLN A 239 -0.43 -22.60 -11.73
CA GLN A 239 -0.24 -21.95 -10.44
C GLN A 239 -0.60 -20.46 -10.50
N ALA A 240 -0.30 -19.77 -11.61
CA ALA A 240 -0.69 -18.38 -11.80
C ALA A 240 -2.21 -18.21 -11.71
N PHE A 241 -2.97 -19.08 -12.38
CA PHE A 241 -4.43 -19.08 -12.36
C PHE A 241 -5.00 -19.33 -10.95
N LEU A 242 -4.43 -20.26 -10.19
CA LEU A 242 -4.82 -20.48 -8.79
C LEU A 242 -4.64 -19.21 -7.93
N TRP A 243 -3.53 -18.50 -8.09
CA TRP A 243 -3.31 -17.23 -7.38
C TRP A 243 -4.28 -16.13 -7.81
N VAL A 244 -4.68 -16.11 -9.09
CA VAL A 244 -5.74 -15.20 -9.58
C VAL A 244 -7.07 -15.50 -8.89
N LEU A 245 -7.46 -16.77 -8.76
CA LEU A 245 -8.68 -17.17 -8.06
C LEU A 245 -8.64 -16.79 -6.57
N VAL A 246 -7.50 -16.98 -5.90
CA VAL A 246 -7.31 -16.56 -4.51
C VAL A 246 -7.48 -15.04 -4.38
N ASN A 247 -6.85 -14.26 -5.28
CA ASN A 247 -6.98 -12.81 -5.27
C ASN A 247 -8.41 -12.35 -5.53
N LEU A 248 -9.11 -13.00 -6.46
CA LEU A 248 -10.52 -12.74 -6.77
C LEU A 248 -11.41 -12.99 -5.55
N ALA A 249 -11.23 -14.14 -4.87
CA ALA A 249 -11.98 -14.50 -3.68
C ALA A 249 -11.76 -13.47 -2.54
N ILE A 250 -10.52 -13.06 -2.30
CA ILE A 250 -10.20 -12.04 -1.29
C ILE A 250 -10.85 -10.71 -1.64
N SER A 251 -10.72 -10.26 -2.90
CA SER A 251 -11.32 -9.02 -3.37
C SER A 251 -12.84 -9.04 -3.21
N PHE A 252 -13.48 -10.17 -3.54
CA PHE A 252 -14.92 -10.35 -3.35
C PHE A 252 -15.33 -10.24 -1.88
N VAL A 253 -14.61 -10.93 -0.99
CA VAL A 253 -14.89 -10.87 0.47
C VAL A 253 -14.69 -9.44 1.00
N VAL A 254 -13.63 -8.76 0.60
CA VAL A 254 -13.36 -7.37 1.00
C VAL A 254 -14.47 -6.45 0.53
N LEU A 255 -14.88 -6.53 -0.75
CA LEU A 255 -15.97 -5.70 -1.30
C LEU A 255 -17.31 -6.01 -0.63
N LEU A 256 -17.59 -7.29 -0.33
CA LEU A 256 -18.81 -7.67 0.39
C LEU A 256 -18.82 -7.07 1.81
N ALA A 257 -17.70 -7.18 2.52
CA ALA A 257 -17.55 -6.58 3.85
C ALA A 257 -17.74 -5.05 3.83
N MET A 258 -17.21 -4.37 2.80
CA MET A 258 -17.43 -2.94 2.56
C MET A 258 -18.92 -2.61 2.47
N ASN A 259 -19.62 -3.26 1.53
CA ASN A 259 -21.03 -3.00 1.31
C ASN A 259 -21.88 -3.25 2.56
N MET A 260 -21.50 -4.23 3.37
CA MET A 260 -22.17 -4.50 4.64
C MET A 260 -21.94 -3.41 5.68
N LEU A 261 -20.73 -2.86 5.77
CA LEU A 261 -20.40 -1.76 6.68
C LEU A 261 -21.12 -0.47 6.29
N GLU A 262 -21.13 -0.12 5.00
CA GLU A 262 -21.84 1.06 4.50
C GLU A 262 -23.34 1.01 4.73
N LYS A 263 -23.97 -0.16 4.53
CA LYS A 263 -25.42 -0.35 4.79
C LYS A 263 -25.79 -0.19 6.25
N ARG A 264 -24.99 -0.72 7.19
CA ARG A 264 -25.25 -0.59 8.63
C ARG A 264 -25.20 0.86 9.10
N GLU A 265 -24.27 1.66 8.56
CA GLU A 265 -24.16 3.07 8.93
C GLU A 265 -25.26 3.95 8.31
N GLY A 266 -25.68 3.65 7.06
CA GLY A 266 -26.81 4.33 6.42
C GLY A 266 -28.14 4.14 7.14
N GLN A 267 -28.35 3.00 7.78
CA GLN A 267 -29.56 2.73 8.57
C GLN A 267 -29.56 3.47 9.93
N HIS A 268 -28.42 3.60 10.58
CA HIS A 268 -28.32 4.37 11.84
C HIS A 268 -28.52 5.87 11.63
N ALA A 269 -28.15 6.41 10.48
CA ALA A 269 -28.37 7.81 10.14
C ALA A 269 -29.84 8.13 9.82
N ARG A 270 -30.64 7.13 9.39
CA ARG A 270 -32.08 7.29 9.09
C ARG A 270 -33.00 7.00 10.28
N GLY A 271 -32.56 6.21 11.24
CA GLY A 271 -33.35 5.85 12.43
C GLY A 271 -33.28 6.84 13.59
N GLY A 272 -32.52 7.90 13.48
CA GLY A 272 -32.34 8.96 14.48
C GLY A 272 -33.04 10.28 14.14
N ARG A 273 -34.01 10.25 13.20
CA ARG A 273 -34.87 11.40 12.89
C ARG A 273 -36.25 11.18 13.39
#